data_3ba231771c9cf0c081a711b1b36eba7d
#
_entry.id   3ba231771c9cf0c081a711b1b36eba7d
#
_cell.length_a   1.000
_cell.length_b   1.000
_cell.length_c   1.000
_cell.angle_alpha   90.00
_cell.angle_beta   90.00
_cell.angle_gamma   90.00
#
_symmetry.space_group_name_H-M   'P 1'
#
loop_
_entity.id
_entity.type
_entity.pdbx_description
1 polymer ?
#
loop_
_entity_poly.entity_id
_entity_poly.type
_entity_poly.pdbx_seq_one_letter_code
_entity_poly.pdbx_strand_id
1 'polypeptide(L)'
;LYEEMIGSKKIAVSDSVIRQHFQWQHAEIKLRHLFHTDREVLDTIFTKVRKNPEKFYTFAEQLFRNEELKNSGGMLGWIGYNTLDPNLEEAAFSIPVGIVHGPVRSSYGWHIIVKEDEKKEMIVGEYDYQVSKKKLGALVSKKQSQIIANNSVNDLMTSGVFIKDSLVFKILGQINFVVFEKKILNNNLKESNKEEIISVVQDLKLNKNMVLATYPGGTFTVDNLLNNLRNSNTGKFLDDPIQAFYTALRDEILTSKALEMGLTNNERVQMKIKSAEDQYLAQRYLLSLSPSNAKNYFSQKEIA
;
A
#
# COMPACT_ATOMS: atom_id res chain seq x y z
N LEU A 1 -2.01 -15.80 -4.37
CA LEU A 1 -2.02 -16.02 -2.93
C LEU A 1 -3.33 -15.50 -2.30
N TYR A 2 -3.70 -14.24 -2.47
CA TYR A 2 -4.95 -13.67 -1.93
C TYR A 2 -6.19 -14.46 -2.35
N GLU A 3 -6.31 -14.78 -3.65
CA GLU A 3 -7.43 -15.55 -4.17
C GLU A 3 -7.49 -16.97 -3.60
N GLU A 4 -6.34 -17.58 -3.26
CA GLU A 4 -6.27 -18.92 -2.70
C GLU A 4 -6.38 -18.95 -1.17
N MET A 5 -5.78 -18.00 -0.47
CA MET A 5 -5.83 -17.93 1.00
C MET A 5 -7.22 -17.51 1.51
N ILE A 6 -7.83 -16.54 0.83
CA ILE A 6 -9.13 -15.99 1.22
C ILE A 6 -10.25 -16.74 0.51
N GLY A 7 -9.84 -17.51 -0.50
CA GLY A 7 -10.68 -18.30 -1.34
C GLY A 7 -11.46 -17.46 -2.36
N SER A 8 -11.72 -18.07 -3.49
CA SER A 8 -12.83 -17.71 -4.37
C SER A 8 -14.20 -17.81 -3.65
N LYS A 9 -14.22 -18.10 -2.36
CA LYS A 9 -15.38 -18.09 -1.49
C LYS A 9 -15.81 -16.64 -1.35
N LYS A 10 -16.81 -16.25 -2.13
CA LYS A 10 -17.58 -15.06 -1.83
C LYS A 10 -17.94 -15.12 -0.35
N ILE A 11 -17.42 -14.21 0.45
CA ILE A 11 -17.80 -14.12 1.86
C ILE A 11 -19.29 -13.86 1.87
N ALA A 12 -20.02 -14.81 2.44
CA ALA A 12 -21.47 -14.65 2.60
C ALA A 12 -21.72 -13.55 3.63
N VAL A 13 -22.27 -12.44 3.16
CA VAL A 13 -22.60 -11.30 4.00
C VAL A 13 -24.06 -11.43 4.41
N SER A 14 -24.32 -11.33 5.72
CA SER A 14 -25.69 -11.36 6.24
C SER A 14 -26.50 -10.12 5.81
N ASP A 15 -27.81 -10.25 5.72
CA ASP A 15 -28.71 -9.12 5.41
C ASP A 15 -28.55 -7.96 6.41
N SER A 16 -28.34 -8.27 7.69
CA SER A 16 -28.12 -7.27 8.74
C SER A 16 -26.86 -6.41 8.48
N VAL A 17 -25.77 -7.03 8.05
CA VAL A 17 -24.55 -6.32 7.70
C VAL A 17 -24.74 -5.47 6.45
N ILE A 18 -25.44 -5.98 5.42
CA ILE A 18 -25.75 -5.18 4.22
C ILE A 18 -26.61 -3.97 4.59
N ARG A 19 -27.60 -4.12 5.48
CA ARG A 19 -28.43 -3.02 5.97
C ARG A 19 -27.63 -1.97 6.74
N GLN A 20 -26.68 -2.40 7.55
CA GLN A 20 -25.76 -1.49 8.25
C GLN A 20 -24.95 -0.65 7.27
N HIS A 21 -24.35 -1.28 6.27
CA HIS A 21 -23.61 -0.56 5.23
C HIS A 21 -24.52 0.30 4.34
N PHE A 22 -25.78 -0.08 4.17
CA PHE A 22 -26.77 0.75 3.49
C PHE A 22 -27.04 2.05 4.28
N GLN A 23 -27.16 1.97 5.60
CA GLN A 23 -27.28 3.16 6.44
C GLN A 23 -26.04 4.06 6.34
N TRP A 24 -24.84 3.47 6.33
CA TRP A 24 -23.59 4.22 6.15
C TRP A 24 -23.46 4.90 4.79
N GLN A 25 -24.02 4.31 3.72
CA GLN A 25 -24.08 4.90 2.38
C GLN A 25 -24.84 6.22 2.35
N HIS A 26 -25.80 6.38 3.28
CA HIS A 26 -26.67 7.55 3.44
C HIS A 26 -26.26 8.41 4.65
N ALA A 27 -25.00 8.30 5.05
CA ALA A 27 -24.43 9.08 6.13
C ALA A 27 -23.09 9.69 5.74
N GLU A 28 -22.80 10.85 6.30
CA GLU A 28 -21.46 11.45 6.33
C GLU A 28 -21.02 11.59 7.77
N ILE A 29 -19.76 11.28 8.05
CA ILE A 29 -19.16 11.42 9.36
C ILE A 29 -18.07 12.49 9.33
N LYS A 30 -18.03 13.31 10.37
CA LYS A 30 -16.92 14.27 10.58
C LYS A 30 -15.86 13.57 11.39
N LEU A 31 -14.71 13.32 10.76
CA LEU A 31 -13.67 12.47 11.32
C LEU A 31 -12.39 13.28 11.61
N ARG A 32 -11.79 12.98 12.74
CA ARG A 32 -10.45 13.40 13.14
C ARG A 32 -9.57 12.19 13.33
N HIS A 33 -8.29 12.26 12.96
CA HIS A 33 -7.36 11.15 13.17
C HIS A 33 -5.98 11.61 13.62
N LEU A 34 -5.23 10.68 14.23
CA LEU A 34 -3.78 10.70 14.35
C LEU A 34 -3.24 9.48 13.61
N PHE A 35 -2.11 9.61 12.96
CA PHE A 35 -1.52 8.57 12.13
C PHE A 35 -0.04 8.37 12.46
N HIS A 36 0.38 7.10 12.49
CA HIS A 36 1.78 6.72 12.52
C HIS A 36 1.99 5.34 11.92
N THR A 37 3.15 5.08 11.33
CA THR A 37 3.51 3.76 10.79
C THR A 37 3.83 2.75 11.89
N ASP A 38 4.36 3.21 13.02
CA ASP A 38 4.66 2.41 14.18
C ASP A 38 3.48 2.40 15.17
N ARG A 39 3.03 1.18 15.50
CA ARG A 39 1.94 0.94 16.44
C ARG A 39 2.26 1.36 17.87
N GLU A 40 3.47 1.08 18.36
CA GLU A 40 3.86 1.35 19.74
C GLU A 40 3.81 2.83 20.07
N VAL A 41 4.18 3.67 19.09
CA VAL A 41 4.02 5.14 19.18
C VAL A 41 2.56 5.49 19.41
N LEU A 42 1.65 4.93 18.61
CA LEU A 42 0.21 5.23 18.74
C LEU A 42 -0.42 4.59 19.97
N ASP A 43 0.00 3.41 20.42
CA ASP A 43 -0.47 2.82 21.69
C ASP A 43 -0.18 3.77 22.86
N THR A 44 1.02 4.35 22.88
CA THR A 44 1.41 5.35 23.89
C THR A 44 0.55 6.62 23.80
N ILE A 45 0.29 7.12 22.59
CA ILE A 45 -0.54 8.30 22.37
C ILE A 45 -1.99 8.02 22.72
N PHE A 46 -2.52 6.85 22.34
CA PHE A 46 -3.90 6.44 22.58
C PHE A 46 -4.27 6.52 24.07
N THR A 47 -3.39 6.01 24.94
CA THR A 47 -3.63 6.07 26.39
C THR A 47 -3.78 7.50 26.91
N LYS A 48 -3.15 8.48 26.25
CA LYS A 48 -3.17 9.91 26.60
C LYS A 48 -4.38 10.62 26.02
N VAL A 49 -4.69 10.41 24.74
CA VAL A 49 -5.82 11.08 24.06
C VAL A 49 -7.17 10.50 24.49
N ARG A 50 -7.23 9.22 24.86
CA ARG A 50 -8.44 8.62 25.43
C ARG A 50 -8.88 9.26 26.75
N LYS A 51 -7.91 9.68 27.57
CA LYS A 51 -8.18 10.39 28.84
C LYS A 51 -8.45 11.86 28.62
N ASN A 52 -7.79 12.50 27.64
CA ASN A 52 -7.87 13.91 27.32
C ASN A 52 -7.94 14.12 25.81
N PRO A 53 -9.14 14.10 25.18
CA PRO A 53 -9.30 14.25 23.73
C PRO A 53 -8.70 15.55 23.16
N GLU A 54 -8.67 16.63 23.90
CA GLU A 54 -8.03 17.88 23.52
C GLU A 54 -6.55 17.75 23.15
N LYS A 55 -5.86 16.72 23.66
CA LYS A 55 -4.47 16.41 23.30
C LYS A 55 -4.30 15.97 21.84
N PHE A 56 -5.38 15.73 21.10
CA PHE A 56 -5.30 15.49 19.66
C PHE A 56 -4.54 16.59 18.91
N TYR A 57 -4.77 17.86 19.28
CA TYR A 57 -4.05 18.98 18.68
C TYR A 57 -2.54 18.90 18.89
N THR A 58 -2.12 18.69 20.15
CA THR A 58 -0.70 18.58 20.50
C THR A 58 0.00 17.43 19.77
N PHE A 59 -0.68 16.27 19.66
CA PHE A 59 -0.09 15.12 18.94
C PHE A 59 -0.16 15.29 17.43
N ALA A 60 -1.18 15.95 16.88
CA ALA A 60 -1.23 16.28 15.47
C ALA A 60 -0.07 17.17 15.04
N GLU A 61 0.27 18.18 15.85
CA GLU A 61 1.46 19.03 15.64
C GLU A 61 2.77 18.22 15.58
N GLN A 62 2.87 17.16 16.36
CA GLN A 62 4.08 16.34 16.44
C GLN A 62 4.15 15.31 15.30
N LEU A 63 3.02 14.75 14.88
CA LEU A 63 2.94 13.63 13.96
C LEU A 63 2.84 14.06 12.49
N PHE A 64 2.11 15.14 12.20
CA PHE A 64 1.84 15.55 10.83
C PHE A 64 2.86 16.57 10.32
N ARG A 65 3.29 16.38 9.07
CA ARG A 65 4.06 17.37 8.29
C ARG A 65 3.17 18.30 7.47
N ASN A 66 1.96 17.82 7.15
CA ASN A 66 0.96 18.62 6.44
C ASN A 66 0.38 19.68 7.40
N GLU A 67 0.50 20.95 7.03
CA GLU A 67 0.10 22.08 7.88
C GLU A 67 -1.40 22.10 8.17
N GLU A 68 -2.25 21.66 7.24
CA GLU A 68 -3.69 21.61 7.44
C GLU A 68 -4.06 20.58 8.52
N LEU A 69 -3.55 19.34 8.43
CA LEU A 69 -3.76 18.31 9.43
C LEU A 69 -3.14 18.68 10.78
N LYS A 70 -1.97 19.29 10.77
CA LYS A 70 -1.26 19.76 11.95
C LYS A 70 -2.10 20.80 12.71
N ASN A 71 -2.51 21.87 12.03
CA ASN A 71 -3.22 23.00 12.63
C ASN A 71 -4.68 22.71 12.99
N SER A 72 -5.31 21.75 12.28
CA SER A 72 -6.68 21.30 12.56
C SER A 72 -6.78 20.23 13.64
N GLY A 73 -5.64 19.77 14.19
CA GLY A 73 -5.60 18.62 15.12
C GLY A 73 -5.96 17.31 14.46
N GLY A 74 -5.57 17.12 13.18
CA GLY A 74 -5.81 15.90 12.42
C GLY A 74 -7.22 15.77 11.83
N MET A 75 -7.90 16.86 11.57
CA MET A 75 -9.25 16.88 11.02
C MET A 75 -9.25 16.46 9.54
N LEU A 76 -9.99 15.42 9.19
CA LEU A 76 -10.23 14.98 7.82
C LEU A 76 -11.47 15.63 7.17
N GLY A 77 -12.30 16.29 7.98
CA GLY A 77 -13.56 16.87 7.52
C GLY A 77 -14.70 15.86 7.42
N TRP A 78 -15.67 16.14 6.56
CA TRP A 78 -16.81 15.28 6.30
C TRP A 78 -16.43 14.17 5.33
N ILE A 79 -16.64 12.93 5.74
CA ILE A 79 -16.25 11.71 5.02
C ILE A 79 -17.51 10.91 4.69
N GLY A 80 -17.71 10.64 3.39
CA GLY A 80 -18.75 9.75 2.91
C GLY A 80 -18.29 8.28 2.90
N TYR A 81 -19.27 7.39 2.78
CA TYR A 81 -19.01 5.96 2.68
C TYR A 81 -18.19 5.59 1.43
N ASN A 82 -17.34 4.59 1.55
CA ASN A 82 -16.46 4.06 0.49
C ASN A 82 -15.33 5.00 0.06
N THR A 83 -14.83 5.83 0.98
CA THR A 83 -13.73 6.78 0.75
C THR A 83 -12.47 6.46 1.55
N LEU A 84 -12.58 5.68 2.63
CA LEU A 84 -11.45 5.29 3.48
C LEU A 84 -10.96 3.87 3.18
N ASP A 85 -9.79 3.54 3.74
CA ASP A 85 -9.36 2.14 3.82
C ASP A 85 -10.44 1.30 4.52
N PRO A 86 -10.73 0.07 4.04
CA PRO A 86 -11.84 -0.73 4.55
C PRO A 86 -11.84 -0.95 6.07
N ASN A 87 -10.67 -1.22 6.69
CA ASN A 87 -10.57 -1.37 8.14
C ASN A 87 -10.87 -0.07 8.88
N LEU A 88 -10.29 1.03 8.37
CA LEU A 88 -10.47 2.35 8.96
C LEU A 88 -11.91 2.82 8.82
N GLU A 89 -12.54 2.56 7.67
CA GLU A 89 -13.94 2.90 7.40
C GLU A 89 -14.88 2.16 8.32
N GLU A 90 -14.72 0.83 8.43
CA GLU A 90 -15.52 -0.01 9.34
C GLU A 90 -15.47 0.53 10.76
N ALA A 91 -14.27 0.83 11.27
CA ALA A 91 -14.10 1.41 12.59
C ALA A 91 -14.75 2.80 12.69
N ALA A 92 -14.49 3.71 11.74
CA ALA A 92 -14.96 5.10 11.77
C ALA A 92 -16.49 5.23 11.76
N PHE A 93 -17.16 4.42 10.93
CA PHE A 93 -18.62 4.43 10.88
C PHE A 93 -19.26 3.74 12.09
N SER A 94 -18.62 2.70 12.67
CA SER A 94 -19.14 1.93 13.78
C SER A 94 -19.06 2.65 15.13
N ILE A 95 -18.07 3.51 15.36
CA ILE A 95 -17.88 4.17 16.66
C ILE A 95 -18.97 5.23 16.91
N PRO A 96 -19.41 5.41 18.16
CA PRO A 96 -20.29 6.54 18.54
C PRO A 96 -19.56 7.89 18.38
N VAL A 97 -20.34 8.97 18.20
CA VAL A 97 -19.82 10.33 18.21
C VAL A 97 -19.14 10.64 19.54
N GLY A 98 -17.98 11.32 19.49
CA GLY A 98 -17.20 11.73 20.66
C GLY A 98 -16.30 10.65 21.26
N ILE A 99 -16.35 9.41 20.78
CA ILE A 99 -15.51 8.32 21.30
C ILE A 99 -14.18 8.25 20.56
N VAL A 100 -13.08 8.30 21.31
CA VAL A 100 -11.72 8.05 20.81
C VAL A 100 -11.50 6.55 20.68
N HIS A 101 -11.16 6.10 19.48
CA HIS A 101 -10.99 4.69 19.15
C HIS A 101 -9.66 4.43 18.42
N GLY A 102 -9.09 3.27 18.65
CA GLY A 102 -7.85 2.83 17.99
C GLY A 102 -6.86 2.17 18.96
N PRO A 103 -5.63 1.93 18.51
CA PRO A 103 -5.15 2.09 17.14
C PRO A 103 -5.83 1.14 16.14
N VAL A 104 -6.35 1.69 15.06
CA VAL A 104 -6.95 0.96 13.94
C VAL A 104 -5.93 0.84 12.83
N ARG A 105 -5.76 -0.35 12.27
CA ARG A 105 -4.84 -0.57 11.16
C ARG A 105 -5.48 -0.24 9.82
N SER A 106 -4.72 0.42 8.96
CA SER A 106 -5.00 0.59 7.53
C SER A 106 -3.87 0.04 6.67
N SER A 107 -4.01 0.10 5.36
CA SER A 107 -2.93 -0.21 4.40
C SER A 107 -1.71 0.74 4.53
N TYR A 108 -1.87 1.89 5.18
CA TYR A 108 -0.83 2.91 5.31
C TYR A 108 -0.10 2.86 6.66
N GLY A 109 -0.72 2.29 7.68
CA GLY A 109 -0.22 2.24 9.04
C GLY A 109 -1.35 2.22 10.07
N TRP A 110 -1.15 2.87 11.20
CA TRP A 110 -2.07 2.84 12.34
C TRP A 110 -2.72 4.20 12.55
N HIS A 111 -3.96 4.19 13.01
CA HIS A 111 -4.77 5.39 13.22
C HIS A 111 -5.44 5.37 14.60
N ILE A 112 -5.42 6.50 15.26
CA ILE A 112 -6.37 6.79 16.34
C ILE A 112 -7.41 7.72 15.75
N ILE A 113 -8.68 7.43 15.94
CA ILE A 113 -9.78 8.17 15.34
C ILE A 113 -10.78 8.64 16.39
N VAL A 114 -11.48 9.72 16.06
CA VAL A 114 -12.67 10.17 16.76
C VAL A 114 -13.70 10.68 15.75
N LYS A 115 -14.91 10.16 15.83
CA LYS A 115 -16.05 10.68 15.09
C LYS A 115 -16.56 11.91 15.84
N GLU A 116 -16.39 13.10 15.27
CA GLU A 116 -16.79 14.35 15.88
C GLU A 116 -18.28 14.64 15.71
N ASP A 117 -18.83 14.23 14.56
CA ASP A 117 -20.22 14.48 14.20
C ASP A 117 -20.68 13.46 13.15
N GLU A 118 -22.00 13.34 12.97
CA GLU A 118 -22.61 12.45 11.98
C GLU A 118 -23.85 13.10 11.38
N LYS A 119 -23.97 13.09 10.05
CA LYS A 119 -25.15 13.50 9.30
C LYS A 119 -25.77 12.25 8.66
N LYS A 120 -27.08 12.11 8.76
CA LYS A 120 -27.85 11.03 8.14
C LYS A 120 -28.97 11.59 7.28
N GLU A 121 -29.18 11.00 6.12
CA GLU A 121 -30.36 11.28 5.31
C GLU A 121 -31.61 10.79 6.06
N MET A 122 -32.63 11.66 6.17
CA MET A 122 -33.79 11.39 7.02
C MET A 122 -34.79 10.37 6.44
N ILE A 123 -34.78 10.15 5.13
CA ILE A 123 -35.76 9.29 4.46
C ILE A 123 -35.07 8.36 3.48
N VAL A 124 -34.72 7.17 3.94
CA VAL A 124 -34.25 6.07 3.09
C VAL A 124 -35.16 4.88 3.32
N GLY A 125 -35.93 4.49 2.28
CA GLY A 125 -36.95 3.49 2.36
C GLY A 125 -36.49 2.06 2.13
N GLU A 126 -37.33 1.10 2.47
CA GLU A 126 -37.10 -0.33 2.18
C GLU A 126 -36.97 -0.58 0.68
N TYR A 127 -37.71 0.17 -0.15
CA TYR A 127 -37.59 0.07 -1.61
C TYR A 127 -36.15 0.38 -2.09
N ASP A 128 -35.54 1.45 -1.61
CA ASP A 128 -34.19 1.88 -1.97
C ASP A 128 -33.17 0.84 -1.53
N TYR A 129 -33.37 0.25 -0.35
CA TYR A 129 -32.55 -0.86 0.13
C TYR A 129 -32.65 -2.07 -0.82
N GLN A 130 -33.84 -2.51 -1.20
CA GLN A 130 -34.01 -3.67 -2.07
C GLN A 130 -33.38 -3.47 -3.45
N VAL A 131 -33.46 -2.25 -4.01
CA VAL A 131 -32.82 -1.90 -5.27
C VAL A 131 -31.29 -1.97 -5.17
N SER A 132 -30.70 -1.47 -4.09
CA SER A 132 -29.24 -1.41 -3.91
C SER A 132 -28.62 -2.68 -3.32
N LYS A 133 -29.40 -3.53 -2.65
CA LYS A 133 -28.97 -4.71 -1.87
C LYS A 133 -27.95 -5.59 -2.59
N LYS A 134 -28.21 -5.97 -3.85
CA LYS A 134 -27.32 -6.87 -4.61
C LYS A 134 -25.96 -6.23 -4.86
N LYS A 135 -25.94 -4.97 -5.32
CA LYS A 135 -24.72 -4.23 -5.60
C LYS A 135 -23.93 -3.95 -4.32
N LEU A 136 -24.62 -3.53 -3.29
CA LEU A 136 -24.04 -3.24 -1.98
C LEU A 136 -23.48 -4.51 -1.32
N GLY A 137 -24.22 -5.62 -1.37
CA GLY A 137 -23.76 -6.91 -0.85
C GLY A 137 -22.47 -7.38 -1.52
N ALA A 138 -22.33 -7.19 -2.85
CA ALA A 138 -21.09 -7.49 -3.56
C ALA A 138 -19.93 -6.58 -3.12
N LEU A 139 -20.20 -5.29 -2.91
CA LEU A 139 -19.21 -4.32 -2.41
C LEU A 139 -18.74 -4.70 -0.99
N VAL A 140 -19.67 -4.99 -0.08
CA VAL A 140 -19.35 -5.36 1.30
C VAL A 140 -18.57 -6.67 1.35
N SER A 141 -18.97 -7.68 0.58
CA SER A 141 -18.23 -8.95 0.45
C SER A 141 -16.78 -8.70 -0.02
N LYS A 142 -16.59 -7.81 -1.00
CA LYS A 142 -15.25 -7.42 -1.47
C LYS A 142 -14.44 -6.72 -0.37
N LYS A 143 -15.04 -5.77 0.37
CA LYS A 143 -14.37 -5.07 1.48
C LYS A 143 -13.95 -6.03 2.59
N GLN A 144 -14.84 -6.94 3.00
CA GLN A 144 -14.51 -7.95 4.01
C GLN A 144 -13.38 -8.88 3.53
N SER A 145 -13.38 -9.27 2.26
CA SER A 145 -12.25 -10.02 1.67
C SER A 145 -10.94 -9.24 1.73
N GLN A 146 -10.97 -7.94 1.47
CA GLN A 146 -9.78 -7.08 1.58
C GLN A 146 -9.30 -6.96 3.04
N ILE A 147 -10.21 -6.81 3.99
CA ILE A 147 -9.89 -6.76 5.42
C ILE A 147 -9.18 -8.04 5.86
N ILE A 148 -9.74 -9.20 5.53
CA ILE A 148 -9.15 -10.50 5.85
C ILE A 148 -7.77 -10.64 5.18
N ALA A 149 -7.66 -10.25 3.92
CA ALA A 149 -6.40 -10.28 3.18
C ALA A 149 -5.32 -9.41 3.83
N ASN A 150 -5.66 -8.18 4.15
CA ASN A 150 -4.75 -7.23 4.79
C ASN A 150 -4.30 -7.75 6.17
N ASN A 151 -5.22 -8.28 6.98
CA ASN A 151 -4.88 -8.86 8.27
C ASN A 151 -3.93 -10.05 8.12
N SER A 152 -4.20 -10.96 7.18
CA SER A 152 -3.32 -12.11 6.92
C SER A 152 -1.92 -11.69 6.48
N VAL A 153 -1.81 -10.66 5.62
CA VAL A 153 -0.50 -10.11 5.23
C VAL A 153 0.21 -9.49 6.42
N ASN A 154 -0.52 -8.75 7.25
CA ASN A 154 0.04 -8.14 8.44
C ASN A 154 0.59 -9.17 9.42
N ASP A 155 -0.15 -10.27 9.62
CA ASP A 155 0.29 -11.37 10.48
C ASP A 155 1.59 -12.00 9.94
N LEU A 156 1.69 -12.18 8.63
CA LEU A 156 2.91 -12.66 7.97
C LEU A 156 4.08 -11.69 8.12
N MET A 157 3.83 -10.37 8.04
CA MET A 157 4.85 -9.32 8.16
C MET A 157 5.34 -9.09 9.59
N THR A 158 4.55 -9.46 10.59
CA THR A 158 4.91 -9.25 12.01
C THR A 158 5.38 -10.52 12.68
N SER A 159 4.97 -11.70 12.21
CA SER A 159 5.26 -12.99 12.82
C SER A 159 6.66 -13.50 12.43
N GLY A 160 7.64 -13.30 13.31
CA GLY A 160 9.00 -13.81 13.11
C GLY A 160 9.80 -13.07 12.02
N VAL A 161 9.42 -11.85 11.67
CA VAL A 161 10.18 -10.98 10.77
C VAL A 161 11.10 -10.10 11.60
N PHE A 162 12.41 -10.16 11.33
CA PHE A 162 13.44 -9.36 12.00
C PHE A 162 14.17 -8.51 10.97
N ILE A 163 14.05 -7.18 11.08
CA ILE A 163 14.65 -6.20 10.18
C ILE A 163 15.91 -5.63 10.83
N LYS A 164 16.98 -5.49 10.05
CA LYS A 164 18.21 -4.81 10.45
C LYS A 164 18.13 -3.32 10.13
N ASP A 165 17.34 -2.57 10.89
CA ASP A 165 16.93 -1.20 10.60
C ASP A 165 18.12 -0.28 10.26
N SER A 166 19.17 -0.26 11.08
CA SER A 166 20.35 0.59 10.84
C SER A 166 21.05 0.26 9.51
N LEU A 167 21.05 -1.02 9.13
CA LEU A 167 21.61 -1.46 7.85
C LEU A 167 20.71 -1.07 6.69
N VAL A 168 19.40 -1.25 6.84
CA VAL A 168 18.39 -0.83 5.86
C VAL A 168 18.50 0.66 5.60
N PHE A 169 18.50 1.50 6.63
CA PHE A 169 18.66 2.96 6.49
C PHE A 169 19.94 3.33 5.78
N LYS A 170 21.06 2.66 6.09
CA LYS A 170 22.35 2.88 5.43
C LYS A 170 22.28 2.57 3.93
N ILE A 171 21.73 1.43 3.56
CA ILE A 171 21.63 0.99 2.14
C ILE A 171 20.67 1.90 1.36
N LEU A 172 19.49 2.19 1.90
CA LEU A 172 18.53 3.09 1.27
C LEU A 172 19.10 4.50 1.10
N GLY A 173 19.84 5.01 2.10
CA GLY A 173 20.52 6.30 2.03
C GLY A 173 21.57 6.34 0.94
N GLN A 174 22.39 5.28 0.77
CA GLN A 174 23.38 5.19 -0.29
C GLN A 174 22.72 5.18 -1.68
N ILE A 175 21.68 4.39 -1.87
CA ILE A 175 20.95 4.35 -3.14
C ILE A 175 20.32 5.72 -3.46
N ASN A 176 19.65 6.32 -2.49
CA ASN A 176 18.98 7.60 -2.68
C ASN A 176 19.96 8.74 -2.97
N PHE A 177 21.08 8.77 -2.26
CA PHE A 177 22.15 9.78 -2.47
C PHE A 177 22.71 9.73 -3.90
N VAL A 178 23.07 8.56 -4.40
CA VAL A 178 23.67 8.43 -5.74
C VAL A 178 22.64 8.71 -6.85
N VAL A 179 21.39 8.31 -6.66
CA VAL A 179 20.30 8.67 -7.59
C VAL A 179 20.06 10.17 -7.61
N PHE A 180 20.11 10.84 -6.46
CA PHE A 180 19.95 12.28 -6.34
C PHE A 180 21.12 13.04 -7.00
N GLU A 181 22.38 12.62 -6.77
CA GLU A 181 23.55 13.22 -7.43
C GLU A 181 23.45 13.13 -8.95
N LYS A 182 23.11 11.98 -9.52
CA LYS A 182 22.94 11.84 -10.98
C LYS A 182 21.80 12.70 -11.53
N LYS A 183 20.70 12.87 -10.79
CA LYS A 183 19.62 13.79 -11.17
C LYS A 183 20.11 15.24 -11.29
N ILE A 184 20.91 15.69 -10.34
CA ILE A 184 21.46 17.05 -10.35
C ILE A 184 22.41 17.24 -11.54
N LEU A 185 23.29 16.27 -11.78
CA LEU A 185 24.29 16.33 -12.86
C LEU A 185 23.66 16.33 -14.26
N ASN A 186 22.53 15.65 -14.44
CA ASN A 186 21.89 15.53 -15.75
C ASN A 186 20.82 16.61 -16.02
N ASN A 187 20.62 17.61 -15.15
CA ASN A 187 19.59 18.66 -15.25
C ASN A 187 18.15 18.14 -15.53
N ASN A 188 17.87 16.85 -15.31
CA ASN A 188 16.58 16.21 -15.56
C ASN A 188 15.86 15.92 -14.25
N LEU A 189 15.23 16.95 -13.66
CA LEU A 189 14.52 16.85 -12.38
C LEU A 189 13.18 16.09 -12.47
N LYS A 190 12.67 15.81 -13.68
CA LYS A 190 11.27 15.33 -13.83
C LYS A 190 11.08 13.84 -14.12
N GLU A 191 12.03 13.14 -14.69
CA GLU A 191 11.91 11.70 -14.99
C GLU A 191 13.26 11.00 -14.84
N SER A 192 13.49 10.31 -13.72
CA SER A 192 14.55 9.31 -13.68
C SER A 192 14.10 8.08 -14.43
N ASN A 193 14.73 7.81 -15.55
CA ASN A 193 14.50 6.62 -16.33
C ASN A 193 14.88 5.39 -15.50
N LYS A 194 14.05 4.34 -15.50
CA LYS A 194 14.28 3.07 -14.78
C LYS A 194 15.69 2.51 -15.02
N GLU A 195 16.20 2.66 -16.23
CA GLU A 195 17.54 2.20 -16.64
C GLU A 195 18.67 2.98 -15.96
N GLU A 196 18.48 4.27 -15.70
CA GLU A 196 19.46 5.10 -14.99
C GLU A 196 19.62 4.67 -13.52
N ILE A 197 18.52 4.40 -12.82
CA ILE A 197 18.57 3.93 -11.43
C ILE A 197 19.23 2.56 -11.35
N ILE A 198 18.93 1.67 -12.30
CA ILE A 198 19.57 0.35 -12.39
C ILE A 198 21.08 0.49 -12.60
N SER A 199 21.51 1.38 -13.50
CA SER A 199 22.95 1.59 -13.75
C SER A 199 23.65 2.17 -12.52
N VAL A 200 23.03 3.14 -11.85
CA VAL A 200 23.53 3.76 -10.61
C VAL A 200 23.74 2.74 -9.50
N VAL A 201 22.75 1.87 -9.33
CA VAL A 201 22.79 0.83 -8.30
C VAL A 201 23.86 -0.23 -8.60
N GLN A 202 24.13 -0.51 -9.88
CA GLN A 202 25.23 -1.39 -10.29
C GLN A 202 26.61 -0.80 -9.96
N ASP A 203 26.75 0.53 -10.08
CA ASP A 203 28.01 1.25 -9.76
C ASP A 203 28.30 1.28 -8.25
N LEU A 204 27.29 1.13 -7.39
CA LEU A 204 27.42 1.19 -5.93
C LEU A 204 28.22 0.04 -5.30
N LYS A 205 28.64 -0.98 -6.03
CA LYS A 205 29.38 -2.17 -5.53
C LYS A 205 28.83 -2.73 -4.21
N LEU A 206 27.51 -2.66 -4.02
CA LEU A 206 26.86 -3.19 -2.83
C LEU A 206 27.05 -4.70 -2.73
N ASN A 207 27.32 -5.18 -1.51
CA ASN A 207 27.32 -6.62 -1.27
C ASN A 207 25.88 -7.15 -1.39
N LYS A 208 25.57 -7.76 -2.52
CA LYS A 208 24.23 -8.29 -2.86
C LYS A 208 23.72 -9.33 -1.88
N ASN A 209 24.62 -10.12 -1.29
CA ASN A 209 24.28 -11.17 -0.33
C ASN A 209 24.04 -10.64 1.10
N MET A 210 24.19 -9.34 1.31
CA MET A 210 23.97 -8.74 2.62
C MET A 210 22.50 -8.86 3.03
N VAL A 211 22.24 -9.49 4.16
CA VAL A 211 20.89 -9.75 4.69
C VAL A 211 20.36 -8.49 5.38
N LEU A 212 19.26 -7.96 4.87
CA LEU A 212 18.53 -6.80 5.39
C LEU A 212 17.41 -7.19 6.37
N ALA A 213 16.77 -8.32 6.12
CA ALA A 213 15.77 -8.89 7.02
C ALA A 213 15.80 -10.43 6.97
N THR A 214 15.30 -11.05 8.03
CA THR A 214 15.01 -12.48 8.10
C THR A 214 13.53 -12.69 8.38
N TYR A 215 12.95 -13.77 7.82
CA TYR A 215 11.54 -14.10 8.00
C TYR A 215 11.36 -15.62 7.99
N PRO A 216 10.24 -16.16 8.49
CA PRO A 216 9.95 -17.59 8.39
C PRO A 216 10.00 -18.07 6.94
N GLY A 217 10.95 -18.96 6.63
CA GLY A 217 11.16 -19.49 5.29
C GLY A 217 12.28 -18.84 4.49
N GLY A 218 12.92 -17.73 4.97
CA GLY A 218 14.00 -17.14 4.19
C GLY A 218 14.68 -15.89 4.74
N THR A 219 15.44 -15.27 3.86
CA THR A 219 16.15 -14.03 4.12
C THR A 219 15.89 -13.04 2.99
N PHE A 220 15.75 -11.78 3.33
CA PHE A 220 15.65 -10.67 2.37
C PHE A 220 16.99 -9.97 2.29
N THR A 221 17.59 -10.00 1.11
CA THR A 221 18.94 -9.48 0.85
C THR A 221 18.91 -8.17 0.07
N VAL A 222 20.06 -7.54 -0.08
CA VAL A 222 20.24 -6.40 -0.96
C VAL A 222 19.86 -6.78 -2.41
N ASP A 223 20.19 -7.99 -2.87
CA ASP A 223 19.82 -8.43 -4.22
C ASP A 223 18.30 -8.54 -4.42
N ASN A 224 17.56 -9.06 -3.43
CA ASN A 224 16.09 -9.08 -3.46
C ASN A 224 15.52 -7.65 -3.57
N LEU A 225 16.04 -6.70 -2.78
CA LEU A 225 15.63 -5.30 -2.85
C LEU A 225 15.88 -4.72 -4.26
N LEU A 226 17.07 -4.91 -4.80
CA LEU A 226 17.45 -4.40 -6.11
C LEU A 226 16.62 -5.00 -7.25
N ASN A 227 16.31 -6.29 -7.18
CA ASN A 227 15.46 -6.97 -8.15
C ASN A 227 14.02 -6.46 -8.08
N ASN A 228 13.50 -6.19 -6.88
CA ASN A 228 12.18 -5.59 -6.73
C ASN A 228 12.15 -4.17 -7.33
N LEU A 229 13.18 -3.35 -7.07
CA LEU A 229 13.29 -2.01 -7.65
C LEU A 229 13.35 -2.03 -9.19
N ARG A 230 13.99 -3.04 -9.79
CA ARG A 230 14.02 -3.24 -11.25
C ARG A 230 12.62 -3.52 -11.84
N ASN A 231 11.76 -4.18 -11.08
CA ASN A 231 10.44 -4.63 -11.53
C ASN A 231 9.30 -3.67 -11.16
N SER A 232 9.54 -2.76 -10.22
CA SER A 232 8.56 -1.80 -9.71
C SER A 232 8.71 -0.40 -10.38
N ASN A 233 7.76 0.49 -10.07
CA ASN A 233 7.86 1.88 -10.46
C ASN A 233 8.90 2.60 -9.60
N THR A 234 10.05 2.89 -10.17
CA THR A 234 11.20 3.51 -9.51
C THR A 234 10.92 4.92 -8.97
N GLY A 235 9.93 5.64 -9.53
CA GLY A 235 9.49 6.94 -9.01
C GLY A 235 9.02 6.85 -7.55
N LYS A 236 8.25 5.82 -7.23
CA LYS A 236 7.76 5.61 -5.85
C LYS A 236 8.88 5.34 -4.84
N PHE A 237 9.99 4.70 -5.28
CA PHE A 237 11.14 4.49 -4.41
C PHE A 237 11.81 5.81 -4.02
N LEU A 238 11.89 6.76 -4.94
CA LEU A 238 12.52 8.06 -4.67
C LEU A 238 11.66 8.93 -3.76
N ASP A 239 10.34 8.81 -3.87
CA ASP A 239 9.40 9.55 -3.04
C ASP A 239 9.40 9.04 -1.58
N ASP A 240 9.43 7.72 -1.41
CA ASP A 240 9.48 7.08 -0.09
C ASP A 240 10.27 5.76 -0.13
N PRO A 241 11.61 5.82 0.05
CA PRO A 241 12.48 4.65 0.02
C PRO A 241 12.15 3.61 1.11
N ILE A 242 11.66 4.05 2.26
CA ILE A 242 11.31 3.18 3.39
C ILE A 242 10.05 2.38 3.04
N GLN A 243 9.03 3.03 2.54
CA GLN A 243 7.81 2.36 2.09
C GLN A 243 8.09 1.39 0.94
N ALA A 244 8.99 1.75 0.03
CA ALA A 244 9.42 0.87 -1.05
C ALA A 244 10.14 -0.38 -0.53
N PHE A 245 10.99 -0.25 0.49
CA PHE A 245 11.63 -1.38 1.16
C PHE A 245 10.59 -2.33 1.79
N TYR A 246 9.65 -1.79 2.57
CA TYR A 246 8.59 -2.62 3.18
C TYR A 246 7.71 -3.30 2.14
N THR A 247 7.45 -2.64 1.02
CA THR A 247 6.69 -3.22 -0.10
C THR A 247 7.47 -4.39 -0.72
N ALA A 248 8.76 -4.22 -0.97
CA ALA A 248 9.64 -5.26 -1.53
C ALA A 248 9.75 -6.46 -0.57
N LEU A 249 9.95 -6.21 0.72
CA LEU A 249 10.00 -7.26 1.74
C LEU A 249 8.67 -8.02 1.84
N ARG A 250 7.54 -7.31 1.82
CA ARG A 250 6.21 -7.93 1.79
C ARG A 250 6.04 -8.83 0.58
N ASP A 251 6.40 -8.37 -0.60
CA ASP A 251 6.22 -9.11 -1.84
C ASP A 251 7.09 -10.38 -1.86
N GLU A 252 8.30 -10.32 -1.27
CA GLU A 252 9.18 -11.47 -1.08
C GLU A 252 8.57 -12.50 -0.12
N ILE A 253 8.09 -12.07 1.05
CA ILE A 253 7.45 -12.95 2.05
C ILE A 253 6.20 -13.63 1.45
N LEU A 254 5.37 -12.86 0.73
CA LEU A 254 4.18 -13.39 0.06
C LEU A 254 4.54 -14.39 -1.05
N THR A 255 5.61 -14.13 -1.79
CA THR A 255 6.12 -15.04 -2.83
C THR A 255 6.63 -16.33 -2.20
N SER A 256 7.44 -16.24 -1.13
CA SER A 256 7.93 -17.40 -0.38
C SER A 256 6.77 -18.25 0.14
N LYS A 257 5.73 -17.60 0.71
CA LYS A 257 4.55 -18.31 1.20
C LYS A 257 3.75 -18.97 0.07
N ALA A 258 3.64 -18.31 -1.07
CA ALA A 258 2.98 -18.88 -2.25
C ALA A 258 3.71 -20.12 -2.79
N LEU A 259 5.05 -20.08 -2.78
CA LEU A 259 5.89 -21.22 -3.16
C LEU A 259 5.71 -22.40 -2.18
N GLU A 260 5.75 -22.12 -0.87
CA GLU A 260 5.52 -23.11 0.20
C GLU A 260 4.15 -23.80 0.04
N MET A 261 3.13 -23.04 -0.35
CA MET A 261 1.77 -23.56 -0.61
C MET A 261 1.65 -24.29 -1.96
N GLY A 262 2.70 -24.38 -2.75
CA GLY A 262 2.68 -25.03 -4.08
C GLY A 262 1.83 -24.30 -5.13
N LEU A 263 1.57 -22.99 -4.95
CA LEU A 263 0.71 -22.22 -5.85
C LEU A 263 1.28 -22.07 -7.27
N THR A 264 2.56 -22.37 -7.47
CA THR A 264 3.15 -22.47 -8.82
C THR A 264 2.48 -23.53 -9.68
N ASN A 265 1.90 -24.56 -9.08
CA ASN A 265 1.20 -25.63 -9.81
C ASN A 265 -0.29 -25.29 -10.08
N ASN A 266 -0.76 -24.15 -9.61
CA ASN A 266 -2.13 -23.70 -9.86
C ASN A 266 -2.28 -23.23 -11.31
N GLU A 267 -3.27 -23.75 -12.03
CA GLU A 267 -3.49 -23.49 -13.46
C GLU A 267 -3.66 -21.97 -13.76
N ARG A 268 -4.38 -21.23 -12.90
CA ARG A 268 -4.54 -19.78 -13.04
C ARG A 268 -3.22 -19.03 -12.88
N VAL A 269 -2.36 -19.48 -11.96
CA VAL A 269 -1.03 -18.90 -11.75
C VAL A 269 -0.18 -19.15 -12.99
N GLN A 270 -0.18 -20.38 -13.51
CA GLN A 270 0.55 -20.72 -14.73
C GLN A 270 0.09 -19.91 -15.95
N MET A 271 -1.22 -19.73 -16.12
CA MET A 271 -1.75 -18.87 -17.19
C MET A 271 -1.29 -17.42 -17.06
N LYS A 272 -1.27 -16.86 -15.84
CA LYS A 272 -0.79 -15.49 -15.60
C LYS A 272 0.71 -15.36 -15.85
N ILE A 273 1.52 -16.33 -15.43
CA ILE A 273 2.97 -16.37 -15.71
C ILE A 273 3.21 -16.38 -17.21
N LYS A 274 2.56 -17.29 -17.93
CA LYS A 274 2.69 -17.38 -19.40
C LYS A 274 2.29 -16.09 -20.09
N SER A 275 1.16 -15.48 -19.68
CA SER A 275 0.73 -14.19 -20.25
C SER A 275 1.74 -13.07 -19.99
N ALA A 276 2.37 -13.04 -18.82
CA ALA A 276 3.41 -12.06 -18.49
C ALA A 276 4.69 -12.30 -19.31
N GLU A 277 5.09 -13.55 -19.49
CA GLU A 277 6.21 -13.93 -20.36
C GLU A 277 5.97 -13.52 -21.81
N ASP A 278 4.79 -13.82 -22.36
CA ASP A 278 4.42 -13.45 -23.71
C ASP A 278 4.44 -11.93 -23.92
N GLN A 279 3.90 -11.17 -22.97
CA GLN A 279 3.93 -9.70 -22.99
C GLN A 279 5.36 -9.16 -22.92
N TYR A 280 6.20 -9.71 -22.05
CA TYR A 280 7.59 -9.32 -21.94
C TYR A 280 8.36 -9.58 -23.23
N LEU A 281 8.21 -10.75 -23.82
CA LEU A 281 8.85 -11.12 -25.10
C LEU A 281 8.38 -10.20 -26.24
N ALA A 282 7.08 -9.91 -26.33
CA ALA A 282 6.54 -9.00 -27.32
C ALA A 282 7.12 -7.59 -27.16
N GLN A 283 7.19 -7.07 -25.91
CA GLN A 283 7.79 -5.78 -25.63
C GLN A 283 9.28 -5.74 -26.00
N ARG A 284 10.04 -6.80 -25.68
CA ARG A 284 11.46 -6.90 -26.03
C ARG A 284 11.67 -6.94 -27.53
N TYR A 285 10.82 -7.65 -28.26
CA TYR A 285 10.83 -7.68 -29.72
C TYR A 285 10.56 -6.29 -30.30
N LEU A 286 9.53 -5.60 -29.84
CA LEU A 286 9.22 -4.22 -30.27
C LEU A 286 10.37 -3.25 -30.00
N LEU A 287 11.01 -3.35 -28.84
CA LEU A 287 12.19 -2.54 -28.51
C LEU A 287 13.38 -2.85 -29.44
N SER A 288 13.54 -4.10 -29.90
CA SER A 288 14.57 -4.47 -30.85
C SER A 288 14.36 -3.86 -32.24
N LEU A 289 13.11 -3.51 -32.57
CA LEU A 289 12.72 -2.80 -33.80
C LEU A 289 12.78 -1.27 -33.68
N SER A 290 13.20 -0.73 -32.54
CA SER A 290 13.27 0.69 -32.23
C SER A 290 14.22 1.46 -33.17
N PRO A 291 13.99 2.76 -33.46
CA PRO A 291 14.72 3.57 -34.45
C PRO A 291 16.25 3.69 -34.26
N SER A 292 16.75 3.43 -33.05
CA SER A 292 18.22 3.32 -32.84
C SER A 292 18.85 2.19 -33.67
N ASN A 293 18.09 1.14 -33.97
CA ASN A 293 18.50 0.08 -34.90
C ASN A 293 18.05 0.37 -36.35
N ALA A 294 17.03 1.22 -36.54
CA ALA A 294 16.51 1.60 -37.86
C ALA A 294 17.52 2.46 -38.67
N LYS A 295 18.44 3.17 -38.01
CA LYS A 295 19.53 3.89 -38.70
C LYS A 295 20.42 2.96 -39.56
N ASN A 296 20.39 1.67 -39.32
CA ASN A 296 21.11 0.68 -40.11
C ASN A 296 20.30 0.12 -41.30
N TYR A 297 18.99 0.41 -41.38
CA TYR A 297 18.10 -0.10 -42.42
C TYR A 297 17.73 0.93 -43.47
N PHE A 298 17.82 2.23 -43.18
CA PHE A 298 17.57 3.30 -44.11
C PHE A 298 18.88 3.94 -44.51
N SER A 299 19.21 3.88 -45.79
CA SER A 299 20.37 4.60 -46.32
C SER A 299 20.08 6.11 -46.22
N GLN A 300 21.16 6.91 -46.06
CA GLN A 300 21.06 8.41 -46.02
C GLN A 300 20.32 9.04 -47.19
N LYS A 301 20.02 8.29 -48.28
CA LYS A 301 19.28 8.72 -49.44
C LYS A 301 17.73 8.62 -49.27
N GLU A 302 17.24 7.91 -48.26
CA GLU A 302 15.81 7.70 -48.01
C GLU A 302 15.23 8.65 -46.97
N ILE A 303 16.09 9.51 -46.37
CA ILE A 303 15.74 10.47 -45.33
C ILE A 303 15.79 11.94 -45.80
N ALA A 304 16.11 12.17 -47.06
CA ALA A 304 16.19 13.51 -47.70
C ALA A 304 14.89 13.88 -48.43
#